data_9339f9ec84ee70938052a3f7c2247b4f
#
_entry.id   9339f9ec84ee70938052a3f7c2247b4f
#
_cell.length_a   1.000
_cell.length_b   1.000
_cell.length_c   1.000
_cell.angle_alpha   90.00
_cell.angle_beta   90.00
_cell.angle_gamma   90.00
#
_symmetry.space_group_name_H-M   'P 1'
#
loop_
_entity.id
_entity.type
_entity.pdbx_description
1 polymer ?
#
loop_
_entity_poly.entity_id
_entity_poly.type
_entity_poly.pdbx_seq_one_letter_code
_entity_poly.pdbx_strand_id
1 'polypeptide(L)'
;MLPSFPSAILALADGTVFRGYSIGASGHTIGEVVFNTAITGYQEILTDPSYSRQIVTLTYPHIGNYGVNPEDVEATKVHAAGLIIKDLPILASNFRKEHTLAHYLKQEKVVAIAGIDTRKLTRILREKGAQNGCILAGEDNVQKAIDLARSFPGLAGMDLAKVVSVKEPYEWTQSEWKLGEGYGKQQQPQFHVVAYDYGVKYNILRMLAERGCKVTVLPAQASAADALALNPDGVFLSNGPGDPEPCDYAIAATREFIARGIPTFGICLGHQIMALAVGAKTLKMKFGHHGANHPVKDLDDGRVVITSQNHGFAVDADTLPANVRVTHKSLFDGSLQGFALTDKPAFCFQGHPEASPGPNDVAYLFDRFIELMTDARK
;
A
#
# COMPACT_ATOMS: atom_id res chain seq x y z
N MET A 1 18.01 -2.01 34.33
CA MET A 1 18.82 -2.54 33.21
C MET A 1 18.08 -2.25 31.90
N LEU A 2 18.78 -1.78 30.89
CA LEU A 2 18.23 -1.70 29.54
C LEU A 2 17.97 -3.12 29.01
N PRO A 3 16.90 -3.39 28.26
CA PRO A 3 16.64 -4.72 27.73
C PRO A 3 17.80 -5.15 26.82
N SER A 4 18.33 -6.35 27.05
CA SER A 4 19.30 -6.97 26.16
C SER A 4 18.56 -7.59 24.97
N PHE A 5 18.83 -7.11 23.77
CA PHE A 5 18.28 -7.66 22.54
C PHE A 5 19.28 -8.62 21.88
N PRO A 6 18.81 -9.75 21.27
CA PRO A 6 19.68 -10.63 20.51
C PRO A 6 20.32 -9.91 19.31
N SER A 7 21.46 -10.37 18.84
CA SER A 7 22.08 -9.87 17.60
C SER A 7 21.19 -10.13 16.38
N ALA A 8 21.29 -9.28 15.37
CA ALA A 8 20.66 -9.48 14.08
C ALA A 8 21.54 -8.95 12.94
N ILE A 9 21.39 -9.55 11.78
CA ILE A 9 22.08 -9.18 10.54
C ILE A 9 21.02 -8.82 9.49
N LEU A 10 21.23 -7.71 8.79
CA LEU A 10 20.62 -7.46 7.49
C LEU A 10 21.68 -7.70 6.41
N ALA A 11 21.42 -8.60 5.47
CA ALA A 11 22.24 -8.82 4.30
C ALA A 11 21.45 -8.49 3.04
N LEU A 12 22.10 -7.81 2.09
CA LEU A 12 21.56 -7.56 0.75
C LEU A 12 22.17 -8.57 -0.25
N ALA A 13 21.48 -8.84 -1.34
CA ALA A 13 21.92 -9.78 -2.37
C ALA A 13 23.26 -9.39 -3.02
N ASP A 14 23.63 -8.08 -3.00
CA ASP A 14 24.92 -7.60 -3.49
C ASP A 14 26.10 -7.89 -2.53
N GLY A 15 25.82 -8.50 -1.38
CA GLY A 15 26.81 -8.81 -0.35
C GLY A 15 26.99 -7.73 0.72
N THR A 16 26.26 -6.60 0.63
CA THR A 16 26.29 -5.57 1.68
C THR A 16 25.66 -6.09 2.97
N VAL A 17 26.32 -5.87 4.11
CA VAL A 17 25.87 -6.35 5.41
C VAL A 17 25.81 -5.23 6.44
N PHE A 18 24.73 -5.22 7.21
CA PHE A 18 24.55 -4.37 8.39
C PHE A 18 24.36 -5.25 9.62
N ARG A 19 24.98 -4.85 10.75
CA ARG A 19 24.84 -5.52 12.04
C ARG A 19 24.08 -4.63 13.00
N GLY A 20 23.12 -5.22 13.69
CA GLY A 20 22.26 -4.55 14.66
C GLY A 20 21.72 -5.53 15.69
N TYR A 21 20.54 -5.26 16.20
CA TYR A 21 19.89 -6.11 17.18
C TYR A 21 18.43 -6.40 16.78
N SER A 22 17.95 -7.59 17.16
CA SER A 22 16.56 -8.03 16.88
C SER A 22 15.59 -7.37 17.85
N ILE A 23 14.55 -6.78 17.31
CA ILE A 23 13.45 -6.18 18.07
C ILE A 23 12.12 -6.90 17.89
N GLY A 24 12.08 -7.91 17.03
CA GLY A 24 10.90 -8.70 16.69
C GLY A 24 11.05 -10.19 17.00
N ALA A 25 10.48 -11.03 16.16
CA ALA A 25 10.57 -12.48 16.24
C ALA A 25 11.99 -12.97 15.89
N SER A 26 12.36 -14.15 16.41
CA SER A 26 13.59 -14.87 16.05
C SER A 26 13.43 -15.55 14.70
N GLY A 27 14.56 -15.90 14.06
CA GLY A 27 14.60 -16.58 12.77
C GLY A 27 15.00 -15.65 11.63
N HIS A 28 14.44 -15.85 10.44
CA HIS A 28 14.78 -15.02 9.29
C HIS A 28 13.54 -14.64 8.48
N THR A 29 13.70 -13.57 7.71
CA THR A 29 12.74 -13.16 6.67
C THR A 29 13.50 -12.70 5.43
N ILE A 30 12.91 -12.92 4.27
CA ILE A 30 13.45 -12.51 2.97
C ILE A 30 12.40 -11.68 2.20
N GLY A 31 12.87 -10.73 1.40
CA GLY A 31 12.00 -9.89 0.58
C GLY A 31 12.76 -8.80 -0.14
N GLU A 32 12.03 -8.00 -0.91
CA GLU A 32 12.58 -6.77 -1.49
C GLU A 32 12.71 -5.70 -0.40
N VAL A 33 13.93 -5.18 -0.20
CA VAL A 33 14.20 -4.12 0.77
C VAL A 33 13.84 -2.78 0.14
N VAL A 34 12.89 -2.09 0.74
CA VAL A 34 12.44 -0.74 0.34
C VAL A 34 12.60 0.23 1.49
N PHE A 35 12.60 1.54 1.20
CA PHE A 35 12.59 2.56 2.25
C PHE A 35 11.32 3.40 2.18
N ASN A 36 10.82 3.81 3.34
CA ASN A 36 9.67 4.70 3.45
C ASN A 36 10.08 5.94 4.26
N THR A 37 9.70 7.13 3.76
CA THR A 37 10.08 8.43 4.33
C THR A 37 9.03 9.01 5.28
N ALA A 38 7.94 8.30 5.57
CA ALA A 38 6.94 8.74 6.53
C ALA A 38 7.54 8.87 7.93
N ILE A 39 7.16 9.94 8.64
CA ILE A 39 7.63 10.20 10.01
C ILE A 39 6.75 9.55 11.08
N THR A 40 5.57 9.06 10.69
CA THR A 40 4.56 8.43 11.56
C THR A 40 3.81 7.36 10.77
N GLY A 41 2.94 6.59 11.45
CA GLY A 41 2.12 5.59 10.79
C GLY A 41 2.80 4.25 10.55
N TYR A 42 3.77 3.89 11.39
CA TYR A 42 4.50 2.63 11.22
C TYR A 42 3.62 1.38 11.40
N GLN A 43 2.54 1.45 12.19
CA GLN A 43 1.62 0.34 12.37
C GLN A 43 0.74 0.15 11.14
N GLU A 44 0.25 1.23 10.57
CA GLU A 44 -0.49 1.27 9.31
C GLU A 44 0.39 0.75 8.16
N ILE A 45 1.65 1.18 8.08
CA ILE A 45 2.64 0.69 7.09
C ILE A 45 2.85 -0.82 7.23
N LEU A 46 3.02 -1.33 8.45
CA LEU A 46 3.24 -2.76 8.69
C LEU A 46 2.02 -3.61 8.28
N THR A 47 0.81 -3.08 8.46
CA THR A 47 -0.44 -3.79 8.18
C THR A 47 -0.98 -3.55 6.77
N ASP A 48 -0.41 -2.61 5.99
CA ASP A 48 -0.77 -2.40 4.59
C ASP A 48 -0.40 -3.62 3.72
N PRO A 49 -1.38 -4.30 3.10
CA PRO A 49 -1.11 -5.47 2.27
C PRO A 49 -0.18 -5.21 1.08
N SER A 50 -0.07 -3.96 0.63
CA SER A 50 0.82 -3.56 -0.47
C SER A 50 2.30 -3.80 -0.16
N TYR A 51 2.69 -3.95 1.13
CA TYR A 51 4.05 -4.33 1.53
C TYR A 51 4.29 -5.84 1.59
N SER A 52 3.37 -6.67 1.12
CA SER A 52 3.60 -8.12 1.06
C SER A 52 4.88 -8.46 0.29
N ARG A 53 5.74 -9.30 0.89
CA ARG A 53 7.07 -9.66 0.39
C ARG A 53 8.09 -8.52 0.37
N GLN A 54 7.83 -7.39 1.03
CA GLN A 54 8.79 -6.29 1.19
C GLN A 54 9.26 -6.17 2.63
N ILE A 55 10.56 -5.91 2.80
CA ILE A 55 11.19 -5.56 4.08
C ILE A 55 11.30 -4.04 4.12
N VAL A 56 10.55 -3.41 5.01
CA VAL A 56 10.39 -1.96 5.03
C VAL A 56 11.45 -1.30 5.92
N THR A 57 12.22 -0.40 5.34
CA THR A 57 13.14 0.48 6.08
C THR A 57 12.46 1.82 6.36
N LEU A 58 12.24 2.16 7.61
CA LEU A 58 11.73 3.48 7.98
C LEU A 58 12.91 4.44 8.18
N THR A 59 12.91 5.54 7.40
CA THR A 59 14.04 6.49 7.39
C THR A 59 14.01 7.43 8.58
N TYR A 60 12.83 7.65 9.20
CA TYR A 60 12.71 8.43 10.43
C TYR A 60 13.44 7.70 11.58
N PRO A 61 14.27 8.40 12.39
CA PRO A 61 15.14 7.71 13.35
C PRO A 61 14.40 7.12 14.54
N HIS A 62 13.30 7.69 14.99
CA HIS A 62 12.60 7.31 16.22
C HIS A 62 11.28 6.58 15.92
N ILE A 63 11.37 5.29 15.60
CA ILE A 63 10.21 4.45 15.26
C ILE A 63 9.80 3.60 16.48
N GLY A 64 8.50 3.62 16.81
CA GLY A 64 7.94 2.98 18.00
C GLY A 64 7.70 3.93 19.16
N ASN A 65 7.96 5.22 18.98
CA ASN A 65 7.91 6.25 20.03
C ASN A 65 6.51 6.52 20.59
N TYR A 66 5.44 6.25 19.83
CA TYR A 66 4.06 6.40 20.31
C TYR A 66 3.35 5.05 20.58
N GLY A 67 4.06 3.91 20.45
CA GLY A 67 3.51 2.58 20.69
C GLY A 67 2.59 2.11 19.57
N VAL A 68 1.75 1.14 19.88
CA VAL A 68 0.74 0.54 19.01
C VAL A 68 -0.58 0.39 19.74
N ASN A 69 -1.68 0.28 18.98
CA ASN A 69 -3.03 0.09 19.49
C ASN A 69 -3.86 -0.72 18.47
N PRO A 70 -5.04 -1.26 18.82
CA PRO A 70 -5.86 -2.10 17.95
C PRO A 70 -6.58 -1.34 16.83
N GLU A 71 -6.62 -0.01 16.88
CA GLU A 71 -7.35 0.80 15.90
C GLU A 71 -6.51 1.21 14.69
N ASP A 72 -5.20 1.41 14.86
CA ASP A 72 -4.30 1.90 13.82
C ASP A 72 -3.80 0.75 12.90
N VAL A 73 -4.75 -0.04 12.38
CA VAL A 73 -4.48 -1.16 11.46
C VAL A 73 -5.23 -1.01 10.15
N GLU A 74 -4.59 -1.42 9.07
CA GLU A 74 -5.13 -1.37 7.72
C GLU A 74 -5.49 -2.75 7.15
N ALA A 75 -5.25 -3.82 7.93
CA ALA A 75 -5.67 -5.19 7.64
C ALA A 75 -5.69 -6.02 8.93
N THR A 76 -6.18 -7.26 8.84
CA THR A 76 -6.29 -8.19 9.99
C THR A 76 -4.96 -8.69 10.56
N LYS A 77 -3.84 -8.47 9.85
CA LYS A 77 -2.49 -8.93 10.23
C LYS A 77 -1.42 -8.02 9.65
N VAL A 78 -0.19 -8.20 10.10
CA VAL A 78 0.99 -7.59 9.47
C VAL A 78 1.26 -8.28 8.13
N HIS A 79 1.44 -7.48 7.07
CA HIS A 79 1.75 -7.93 5.73
C HIS A 79 3.19 -7.69 5.31
N ALA A 80 3.85 -6.65 5.87
CA ALA A 80 5.27 -6.40 5.64
C ALA A 80 6.10 -7.64 6.03
N ALA A 81 7.02 -8.06 5.15
CA ALA A 81 7.86 -9.23 5.40
C ALA A 81 8.83 -9.02 6.57
N GLY A 82 9.21 -7.77 6.85
CA GLY A 82 10.09 -7.42 7.96
C GLY A 82 10.23 -5.91 8.12
N LEU A 83 10.82 -5.49 9.23
CA LEU A 83 11.02 -4.09 9.58
C LEU A 83 12.49 -3.78 9.87
N ILE A 84 12.96 -2.67 9.31
CA ILE A 84 14.29 -2.11 9.55
C ILE A 84 14.13 -0.70 10.09
N ILE A 85 14.70 -0.43 11.27
CA ILE A 85 14.71 0.91 11.88
C ILE A 85 16.09 1.29 12.40
N LYS A 86 16.30 2.58 12.58
CA LYS A 86 17.54 3.06 13.20
C LYS A 86 17.54 2.83 14.71
N ASP A 87 16.60 3.44 15.41
CA ASP A 87 16.54 3.40 16.86
C ASP A 87 15.15 2.97 17.35
N LEU A 88 15.15 2.03 18.32
CA LEU A 88 13.95 1.69 19.08
C LEU A 88 13.95 2.53 20.35
N PRO A 89 12.94 3.38 20.60
CA PRO A 89 12.84 4.18 21.81
C PRO A 89 12.79 3.32 23.09
N ILE A 90 13.47 3.77 24.13
CA ILE A 90 13.45 3.12 25.46
C ILE A 90 12.04 3.15 26.04
N LEU A 91 11.32 4.25 25.80
CA LEU A 91 9.96 4.47 26.29
C LEU A 91 9.06 4.92 25.13
N ALA A 92 7.94 4.24 24.96
CA ALA A 92 6.87 4.69 24.10
C ALA A 92 5.81 5.44 24.92
N SER A 93 5.35 6.60 24.44
CA SER A 93 4.39 7.44 25.14
C SER A 93 3.37 8.04 24.16
N ASN A 94 2.10 7.69 24.34
CA ASN A 94 0.94 8.26 23.65
C ASN A 94 -0.32 7.86 24.46
N PHE A 95 -1.35 8.70 24.45
CA PHE A 95 -2.61 8.42 25.16
C PHE A 95 -3.38 7.22 24.61
N ARG A 96 -3.18 6.86 23.32
CA ARG A 96 -3.78 5.68 22.67
C ARG A 96 -2.90 4.43 22.73
N LYS A 97 -1.69 4.54 23.30
CA LYS A 97 -0.75 3.41 23.34
C LYS A 97 -1.29 2.30 24.25
N GLU A 98 -1.35 1.07 23.71
CA GLU A 98 -1.59 -0.14 24.49
C GLU A 98 -0.31 -0.95 24.67
N HIS A 99 0.47 -1.16 23.60
CA HIS A 99 1.71 -1.94 23.62
C HIS A 99 2.89 -1.19 23.02
N THR A 100 4.10 -1.70 23.24
CA THR A 100 5.30 -1.24 22.55
C THR A 100 5.38 -1.88 21.16
N LEU A 101 6.09 -1.23 20.22
CA LEU A 101 6.35 -1.79 18.90
C LEU A 101 7.05 -3.16 18.98
N ALA A 102 8.06 -3.31 19.85
CA ALA A 102 8.77 -4.58 19.99
C ALA A 102 7.87 -5.72 20.50
N HIS A 103 6.91 -5.42 21.38
CA HIS A 103 5.91 -6.40 21.83
C HIS A 103 5.03 -6.83 20.64
N TYR A 104 4.49 -5.87 19.90
CA TYR A 104 3.64 -6.10 18.73
C TYR A 104 4.34 -6.93 17.65
N LEU A 105 5.58 -6.59 17.30
CA LEU A 105 6.35 -7.34 16.30
C LEU A 105 6.56 -8.80 16.69
N LYS A 106 6.78 -9.08 17.98
CA LYS A 106 6.92 -10.46 18.50
C LYS A 106 5.59 -11.21 18.46
N GLN A 107 4.50 -10.56 18.85
CA GLN A 107 3.15 -11.12 18.84
C GLN A 107 2.74 -11.49 17.40
N GLU A 108 2.98 -10.59 16.45
CA GLU A 108 2.68 -10.78 15.02
C GLU A 108 3.74 -11.63 14.29
N LYS A 109 4.75 -12.13 14.99
CA LYS A 109 5.84 -12.98 14.45
C LYS A 109 6.65 -12.29 13.34
N VAL A 110 6.80 -11.00 13.41
CA VAL A 110 7.55 -10.19 12.43
C VAL A 110 9.01 -10.16 12.82
N VAL A 111 9.90 -10.55 11.90
CA VAL A 111 11.35 -10.41 12.07
C VAL A 111 11.75 -8.97 11.81
N ALA A 112 12.50 -8.36 12.73
CA ALA A 112 12.85 -6.95 12.62
C ALA A 112 14.24 -6.66 13.22
N ILE A 113 14.92 -5.67 12.64
CA ILE A 113 16.26 -5.24 13.05
C ILE A 113 16.30 -3.75 13.36
N ALA A 114 16.99 -3.37 14.42
CA ALA A 114 17.30 -2.00 14.78
C ALA A 114 18.80 -1.81 15.03
N GLY A 115 19.24 -0.55 15.18
CA GLY A 115 20.64 -0.21 15.48
C GLY A 115 21.54 -0.19 14.26
N ILE A 116 20.98 -0.10 13.04
CA ILE A 116 21.77 -0.02 11.81
C ILE A 116 21.79 1.40 11.23
N ASP A 117 22.74 1.66 10.34
CA ASP A 117 22.80 2.91 9.58
C ASP A 117 21.76 2.89 8.44
N THR A 118 20.52 3.28 8.76
CA THR A 118 19.42 3.37 7.78
C THR A 118 19.68 4.44 6.71
N ARG A 119 20.46 5.49 7.01
CA ARG A 119 20.84 6.50 6.01
C ARG A 119 21.76 5.90 4.93
N LYS A 120 22.77 5.12 5.34
CA LYS A 120 23.64 4.39 4.39
C LYS A 120 22.82 3.40 3.57
N LEU A 121 21.91 2.64 4.19
CA LEU A 121 21.02 1.71 3.49
C LEU A 121 20.15 2.44 2.45
N THR A 122 19.49 3.52 2.84
CA THR A 122 18.66 4.34 1.92
C THR A 122 19.46 4.86 0.72
N ARG A 123 20.71 5.31 0.93
CA ARG A 123 21.59 5.73 -0.18
C ARG A 123 21.87 4.58 -1.15
N ILE A 124 22.18 3.39 -0.64
CA ILE A 124 22.39 2.19 -1.47
C ILE A 124 21.15 1.89 -2.32
N LEU A 125 19.97 1.90 -1.72
CA LEU A 125 18.70 1.63 -2.42
C LEU A 125 18.38 2.69 -3.47
N ARG A 126 18.68 3.96 -3.23
CA ARG A 126 18.52 5.04 -4.23
C ARG A 126 19.50 4.91 -5.39
N GLU A 127 20.74 4.56 -5.11
CA GLU A 127 21.81 4.49 -6.11
C GLU A 127 21.72 3.22 -6.96
N LYS A 128 21.46 2.07 -6.33
CA LYS A 128 21.45 0.75 -6.99
C LYS A 128 20.05 0.24 -7.35
N GLY A 129 19.00 0.81 -6.79
CA GLY A 129 17.62 0.33 -6.86
C GLY A 129 17.23 -0.49 -5.64
N ALA A 130 15.96 -0.91 -5.57
CA ALA A 130 15.49 -1.83 -4.56
C ALA A 130 16.30 -3.14 -4.63
N GLN A 131 16.67 -3.67 -3.46
CA GLN A 131 17.54 -4.83 -3.35
C GLN A 131 16.80 -5.98 -2.66
N ASN A 132 17.05 -7.20 -3.10
CA ASN A 132 16.66 -8.37 -2.32
C ASN A 132 17.49 -8.42 -1.04
N GLY A 133 16.85 -8.74 0.08
CA GLY A 133 17.51 -8.79 1.37
C GLY A 133 16.99 -9.89 2.29
N CYS A 134 17.76 -10.15 3.33
CA CYS A 134 17.42 -11.05 4.42
C CYS A 134 17.73 -10.40 5.76
N ILE A 135 16.78 -10.40 6.70
CA ILE A 135 17.04 -10.17 8.11
C ILE A 135 17.18 -11.54 8.77
N LEU A 136 18.33 -11.77 9.42
CA LEU A 136 18.61 -12.97 10.22
C LEU A 136 18.76 -12.56 11.69
N ALA A 137 17.84 -13.01 12.55
CA ALA A 137 17.72 -12.61 13.95
C ALA A 137 18.07 -13.76 14.90
N GLY A 138 18.96 -13.52 15.84
CA GLY A 138 19.40 -14.52 16.84
C GLY A 138 20.53 -15.44 16.38
N GLU A 139 21.06 -15.24 15.17
CA GLU A 139 22.18 -16.00 14.60
C GLU A 139 23.14 -15.04 13.89
N ASP A 140 24.45 -15.23 14.08
CA ASP A 140 25.51 -14.44 13.40
C ASP A 140 26.17 -15.26 12.28
N ASN A 141 25.41 -15.51 11.20
CA ASN A 141 25.90 -16.23 10.03
C ASN A 141 25.70 -15.38 8.77
N VAL A 142 26.71 -14.60 8.43
CA VAL A 142 26.69 -13.67 7.30
C VAL A 142 26.45 -14.38 5.98
N GLN A 143 27.15 -15.51 5.73
CA GLN A 143 27.02 -16.22 4.47
C GLN A 143 25.60 -16.76 4.26
N LYS A 144 25.01 -17.36 5.28
CA LYS A 144 23.62 -17.81 5.27
C LYS A 144 22.64 -16.65 4.95
N ALA A 145 22.85 -15.48 5.57
CA ALA A 145 22.00 -14.32 5.32
C ALA A 145 22.09 -13.82 3.86
N ILE A 146 23.31 -13.80 3.26
CA ILE A 146 23.55 -13.43 1.86
C ILE A 146 22.88 -14.44 0.93
N ASP A 147 23.04 -15.73 1.18
CA ASP A 147 22.49 -16.80 0.34
C ASP A 147 20.95 -16.77 0.37
N LEU A 148 20.36 -16.52 1.53
CA LEU A 148 18.91 -16.30 1.68
C LEU A 148 18.44 -15.05 0.92
N ALA A 149 19.17 -13.93 1.02
CA ALA A 149 18.83 -12.71 0.26
C ALA A 149 18.83 -12.95 -1.24
N ARG A 150 19.82 -13.71 -1.76
CA ARG A 150 19.93 -14.07 -3.17
C ARG A 150 18.87 -15.06 -3.65
N SER A 151 18.30 -15.86 -2.75
CA SER A 151 17.25 -16.82 -3.08
C SER A 151 15.88 -16.19 -3.38
N PHE A 152 15.68 -14.91 -3.00
CA PHE A 152 14.44 -14.21 -3.30
C PHE A 152 14.38 -13.81 -4.78
N PRO A 153 13.36 -14.22 -5.56
CA PRO A 153 13.32 -14.00 -7.01
C PRO A 153 13.00 -12.54 -7.41
N GLY A 154 12.64 -11.67 -6.47
CA GLY A 154 12.13 -10.32 -6.74
C GLY A 154 10.62 -10.29 -6.92
N LEU A 155 10.05 -9.10 -7.13
CA LEU A 155 8.59 -8.92 -7.24
C LEU A 155 8.06 -8.94 -8.69
N ALA A 156 8.93 -8.74 -9.68
CA ALA A 156 8.51 -8.78 -11.08
C ALA A 156 7.93 -10.16 -11.45
N GLY A 157 6.77 -10.18 -12.09
CA GLY A 157 6.03 -11.39 -12.43
C GLY A 157 5.28 -12.03 -11.26
N MET A 158 5.30 -11.45 -10.06
CA MET A 158 4.56 -11.98 -8.90
C MET A 158 3.14 -11.41 -8.83
N ASP A 159 2.15 -12.25 -9.05
CA ASP A 159 0.76 -11.95 -8.70
C ASP A 159 0.55 -12.15 -7.19
N LEU A 160 0.75 -11.08 -6.41
CA LEU A 160 0.52 -11.09 -4.98
C LEU A 160 -0.91 -10.65 -4.60
N ALA A 161 -1.64 -10.01 -5.51
CA ALA A 161 -3.02 -9.59 -5.27
C ALA A 161 -3.90 -10.79 -4.87
N LYS A 162 -3.85 -11.90 -5.61
CA LYS A 162 -4.59 -13.12 -5.26
C LYS A 162 -4.12 -13.80 -3.98
N VAL A 163 -2.88 -13.51 -3.52
CA VAL A 163 -2.32 -14.11 -2.29
C VAL A 163 -2.83 -13.42 -1.05
N VAL A 164 -3.02 -12.09 -1.11
CA VAL A 164 -3.46 -11.28 0.03
C VAL A 164 -4.96 -11.08 0.10
N SER A 165 -5.65 -11.27 -1.02
CA SER A 165 -7.11 -11.13 -1.16
C SER A 165 -7.89 -12.06 -0.24
N VAL A 166 -9.09 -11.60 0.14
CA VAL A 166 -10.07 -12.46 0.82
C VAL A 166 -10.52 -13.61 -0.07
N LYS A 167 -11.02 -14.67 0.54
CA LYS A 167 -11.51 -15.86 -0.19
C LYS A 167 -13.01 -15.78 -0.48
N GLU A 168 -13.76 -15.13 0.40
CA GLU A 168 -15.22 -15.02 0.34
C GLU A 168 -15.64 -13.55 0.34
N PRO A 169 -16.71 -13.19 -0.35
CA PRO A 169 -17.28 -11.85 -0.30
C PRO A 169 -17.72 -11.47 1.11
N TYR A 170 -17.62 -10.19 1.44
CA TYR A 170 -18.13 -9.66 2.70
C TYR A 170 -18.65 -8.22 2.54
N GLU A 171 -19.49 -7.78 3.49
CA GLU A 171 -19.95 -6.40 3.57
C GLU A 171 -19.12 -5.60 4.58
N TRP A 172 -18.74 -4.38 4.23
CA TRP A 172 -18.05 -3.45 5.10
C TRP A 172 -19.01 -2.37 5.60
N THR A 173 -19.01 -2.10 6.91
CA THR A 173 -19.93 -1.13 7.54
C THR A 173 -19.26 -0.09 8.42
N GLN A 174 -17.95 -0.23 8.72
CA GLN A 174 -17.23 0.72 9.56
C GLN A 174 -16.93 1.99 8.77
N SER A 175 -17.21 3.17 9.34
CA SER A 175 -16.83 4.47 8.77
C SER A 175 -15.60 5.05 9.46
N GLU A 176 -15.23 6.29 9.10
CA GLU A 176 -13.99 6.94 9.55
C GLU A 176 -13.90 7.07 11.08
N TRP A 177 -12.68 7.06 11.59
CA TRP A 177 -12.37 7.26 13.01
C TRP A 177 -12.50 8.72 13.40
N LYS A 178 -13.12 8.98 14.59
CA LYS A 178 -13.27 10.31 15.17
C LYS A 178 -12.71 10.33 16.58
N LEU A 179 -11.97 11.39 16.91
CA LEU A 179 -11.38 11.54 18.24
C LEU A 179 -12.46 11.57 19.33
N GLY A 180 -12.34 10.67 20.31
CA GLY A 180 -13.28 10.52 21.41
C GLY A 180 -14.49 9.62 21.13
N GLU A 181 -14.71 9.24 19.87
CA GLU A 181 -15.84 8.39 19.43
C GLU A 181 -15.35 7.03 18.88
N GLY A 182 -14.10 6.98 18.39
CA GLY A 182 -13.59 5.82 17.67
C GLY A 182 -14.13 5.70 16.23
N TYR A 183 -14.21 4.49 15.72
CA TYR A 183 -14.76 4.24 14.39
C TYR A 183 -16.28 4.34 14.37
N GLY A 184 -16.81 5.09 13.41
CA GLY A 184 -18.23 5.17 13.14
C GLY A 184 -18.80 3.90 12.48
N LYS A 185 -20.08 3.93 12.22
CA LYS A 185 -20.78 2.89 11.47
C LYS A 185 -21.64 3.53 10.39
N GLN A 186 -21.56 3.00 9.20
CA GLN A 186 -22.34 3.45 8.05
C GLN A 186 -23.83 3.40 8.35
N GLN A 187 -24.53 4.49 8.02
CA GLN A 187 -25.98 4.63 8.19
C GLN A 187 -26.59 5.09 6.87
N GLN A 188 -27.72 4.48 6.46
CA GLN A 188 -28.54 4.87 5.31
C GLN A 188 -27.74 5.00 3.98
N PRO A 189 -27.25 3.90 3.41
CA PRO A 189 -26.48 3.95 2.17
C PRO A 189 -27.29 4.50 1.01
N GLN A 190 -26.66 5.39 0.23
CA GLN A 190 -27.24 5.98 -0.96
C GLN A 190 -26.74 5.27 -2.24
N PHE A 191 -25.52 4.71 -2.20
CA PHE A 191 -24.89 4.03 -3.34
C PHE A 191 -24.47 2.63 -2.92
N HIS A 192 -24.41 1.72 -3.88
CA HIS A 192 -23.82 0.40 -3.73
C HIS A 192 -22.49 0.35 -4.50
N VAL A 193 -21.39 0.21 -3.80
CA VAL A 193 -20.05 0.05 -4.37
C VAL A 193 -19.60 -1.39 -4.20
N VAL A 194 -19.21 -2.01 -5.30
CA VAL A 194 -18.50 -3.30 -5.29
C VAL A 194 -17.00 -3.02 -5.35
N ALA A 195 -16.28 -3.38 -4.30
CA ALA A 195 -14.84 -3.19 -4.17
C ALA A 195 -14.10 -4.52 -4.38
N TYR A 196 -13.15 -4.55 -5.34
CA TYR A 196 -12.26 -5.68 -5.52
C TYR A 196 -11.11 -5.62 -4.52
N ASP A 197 -10.91 -6.70 -3.78
CA ASP A 197 -9.82 -6.83 -2.81
C ASP A 197 -8.55 -7.38 -3.47
N TYR A 198 -7.69 -6.49 -3.91
CA TYR A 198 -6.32 -6.83 -4.34
C TYR A 198 -5.30 -6.72 -3.20
N GLY A 199 -5.76 -6.46 -1.98
CA GLY A 199 -5.01 -6.10 -0.79
C GLY A 199 -5.50 -4.76 -0.24
N VAL A 200 -6.83 -4.63 -0.11
CA VAL A 200 -7.48 -3.37 0.25
C VAL A 200 -7.13 -2.92 1.66
N LYS A 201 -6.74 -1.66 1.82
CA LYS A 201 -6.60 -1.01 3.11
C LYS A 201 -7.96 -0.68 3.68
N TYR A 202 -8.14 -0.91 4.97
CA TYR A 202 -9.40 -0.64 5.67
C TYR A 202 -9.85 0.81 5.55
N ASN A 203 -8.91 1.77 5.53
CA ASN A 203 -9.28 3.18 5.45
C ASN A 203 -9.95 3.54 4.11
N ILE A 204 -9.64 2.85 3.03
CA ILE A 204 -10.37 2.99 1.76
C ILE A 204 -11.85 2.65 1.94
N LEU A 205 -12.13 1.50 2.56
CA LEU A 205 -13.50 1.04 2.79
C LEU A 205 -14.24 1.95 3.78
N ARG A 206 -13.52 2.48 4.79
CA ARG A 206 -14.06 3.46 5.74
C ARG A 206 -14.46 4.76 5.05
N MET A 207 -13.63 5.27 4.16
CA MET A 207 -13.89 6.50 3.42
C MET A 207 -15.07 6.36 2.44
N LEU A 208 -15.25 5.21 1.82
CA LEU A 208 -16.43 4.89 1.01
C LEU A 208 -17.70 4.82 1.88
N ALA A 209 -17.62 4.13 3.02
CA ALA A 209 -18.75 4.00 3.95
C ALA A 209 -19.17 5.35 4.57
N GLU A 210 -18.21 6.22 4.94
CA GLU A 210 -18.47 7.56 5.45
C GLU A 210 -19.23 8.43 4.43
N ARG A 211 -18.98 8.21 3.13
CA ARG A 211 -19.66 8.91 2.02
C ARG A 211 -20.97 8.25 1.58
N GLY A 212 -21.56 7.41 2.44
CA GLY A 212 -22.87 6.79 2.19
C GLY A 212 -22.86 5.66 1.18
N CYS A 213 -21.72 4.95 1.01
CA CYS A 213 -21.67 3.76 0.17
C CYS A 213 -21.94 2.49 1.01
N LYS A 214 -22.91 1.67 0.60
CA LYS A 214 -22.90 0.25 0.94
C LYS A 214 -21.72 -0.38 0.20
N VAL A 215 -20.78 -0.99 0.91
CA VAL A 215 -19.59 -1.57 0.28
C VAL A 215 -19.65 -3.09 0.39
N THR A 216 -19.69 -3.77 -0.76
CA THR A 216 -19.52 -5.21 -0.87
C THR A 216 -18.12 -5.48 -1.40
N VAL A 217 -17.30 -6.17 -0.62
CA VAL A 217 -15.93 -6.51 -0.99
C VAL A 217 -15.91 -7.89 -1.62
N LEU A 218 -15.35 -8.00 -2.83
CA LEU A 218 -15.19 -9.24 -3.57
C LEU A 218 -13.73 -9.69 -3.59
N PRO A 219 -13.48 -11.02 -3.66
CA PRO A 219 -12.14 -11.55 -3.93
C PRO A 219 -11.54 -10.99 -5.23
N ALA A 220 -10.20 -10.90 -5.29
CA ALA A 220 -9.48 -10.40 -6.46
C ALA A 220 -9.87 -11.09 -7.77
N GLN A 221 -10.14 -12.39 -7.73
CA GLN A 221 -10.45 -13.22 -8.90
C GLN A 221 -11.95 -13.34 -9.21
N ALA A 222 -12.81 -12.60 -8.50
CA ALA A 222 -14.24 -12.56 -8.84
C ALA A 222 -14.44 -12.05 -10.28
N SER A 223 -15.34 -12.68 -11.02
CA SER A 223 -15.62 -12.26 -12.40
C SER A 223 -16.37 -10.93 -12.46
N ALA A 224 -16.30 -10.24 -13.59
CA ALA A 224 -17.14 -9.07 -13.81
C ALA A 224 -18.64 -9.40 -13.70
N ALA A 225 -19.05 -10.59 -14.12
CA ALA A 225 -20.43 -11.05 -14.00
C ALA A 225 -20.88 -11.17 -12.53
N ASP A 226 -20.04 -11.67 -11.64
CA ASP A 226 -20.34 -11.75 -10.21
C ASP A 226 -20.56 -10.37 -9.61
N ALA A 227 -19.69 -9.41 -9.95
CA ALA A 227 -19.82 -8.02 -9.51
C ALA A 227 -21.09 -7.36 -10.05
N LEU A 228 -21.37 -7.52 -11.33
CA LEU A 228 -22.54 -6.92 -11.98
C LEU A 228 -23.87 -7.53 -11.50
N ALA A 229 -23.88 -8.80 -11.09
CA ALA A 229 -25.05 -9.43 -10.50
C ALA A 229 -25.49 -8.78 -9.17
N LEU A 230 -24.60 -8.05 -8.52
CA LEU A 230 -24.89 -7.27 -7.32
C LEU A 230 -25.53 -5.90 -7.63
N ASN A 231 -25.68 -5.53 -8.91
CA ASN A 231 -26.21 -4.24 -9.38
C ASN A 231 -25.51 -3.03 -8.72
N PRO A 232 -24.19 -2.89 -8.87
CA PRO A 232 -23.46 -1.79 -8.26
C PRO A 232 -23.72 -0.47 -8.97
N ASP A 233 -23.75 0.64 -8.22
CA ASP A 233 -23.68 1.99 -8.75
C ASP A 233 -22.27 2.36 -9.23
N GLY A 234 -21.26 1.73 -8.62
CA GLY A 234 -19.86 1.91 -8.99
C GLY A 234 -18.99 0.72 -8.58
N VAL A 235 -17.86 0.57 -9.26
CA VAL A 235 -16.84 -0.43 -8.98
C VAL A 235 -15.58 0.24 -8.49
N PHE A 236 -15.01 -0.30 -7.42
CA PHE A 236 -13.77 0.18 -6.86
C PHE A 236 -12.66 -0.88 -7.03
N LEU A 237 -11.52 -0.47 -7.60
CA LEU A 237 -10.33 -1.31 -7.78
C LEU A 237 -9.29 -0.92 -6.72
N SER A 238 -9.05 -1.80 -5.76
CA SER A 238 -8.24 -1.44 -4.59
C SER A 238 -6.74 -1.36 -4.89
N ASN A 239 -6.00 -0.83 -3.91
CA ASN A 239 -4.55 -0.99 -3.80
C ASN A 239 -4.18 -2.47 -3.61
N GLY A 240 -2.90 -2.79 -3.74
CA GLY A 240 -2.39 -4.14 -3.51
C GLY A 240 -0.91 -4.28 -3.83
N PRO A 241 -0.31 -5.43 -3.48
CA PRO A 241 1.09 -5.74 -3.71
C PRO A 241 1.33 -6.38 -5.08
N GLY A 242 2.61 -6.42 -5.46
CA GLY A 242 3.10 -7.22 -6.57
C GLY A 242 3.12 -6.51 -7.91
N ASP A 243 3.25 -7.31 -8.94
CA ASP A 243 3.25 -6.86 -10.33
C ASP A 243 1.82 -6.85 -10.87
N PRO A 244 1.35 -5.78 -11.52
CA PRO A 244 0.01 -5.75 -12.11
C PRO A 244 -0.14 -6.62 -13.37
N GLU A 245 0.93 -6.87 -14.12
CA GLU A 245 0.85 -7.58 -15.42
C GLU A 245 0.26 -9.00 -15.32
N PRO A 246 0.63 -9.85 -14.32
CA PRO A 246 0.05 -11.18 -14.19
C PRO A 246 -1.39 -11.21 -13.64
N CYS A 247 -1.99 -10.06 -13.31
CA CYS A 247 -3.37 -9.97 -12.82
C CYS A 247 -4.39 -9.95 -13.98
N ASP A 248 -4.31 -10.88 -14.92
CA ASP A 248 -5.13 -10.98 -16.14
C ASP A 248 -6.64 -11.00 -15.86
N TYR A 249 -7.06 -11.69 -14.80
CA TYR A 249 -8.44 -11.74 -14.32
C TYR A 249 -8.97 -10.33 -13.95
N ALA A 250 -8.17 -9.52 -13.27
CA ALA A 250 -8.54 -8.17 -12.86
C ALA A 250 -8.56 -7.21 -14.05
N ILE A 251 -7.60 -7.35 -14.98
CA ILE A 251 -7.55 -6.58 -16.24
C ILE A 251 -8.78 -6.88 -17.09
N ALA A 252 -9.17 -8.15 -17.22
CA ALA A 252 -10.34 -8.56 -17.99
C ALA A 252 -11.64 -8.01 -17.37
N ALA A 253 -11.82 -8.13 -16.06
CA ALA A 253 -12.99 -7.59 -15.36
C ALA A 253 -13.07 -6.06 -15.50
N THR A 254 -11.95 -5.35 -15.36
CA THR A 254 -11.89 -3.90 -15.51
C THR A 254 -12.27 -3.45 -16.93
N ARG A 255 -11.82 -4.15 -17.98
CA ARG A 255 -12.25 -3.89 -19.38
C ARG A 255 -13.75 -3.98 -19.54
N GLU A 256 -14.37 -4.97 -18.92
CA GLU A 256 -15.83 -5.13 -19.01
C GLU A 256 -16.58 -4.00 -18.31
N PHE A 257 -16.13 -3.55 -17.11
CA PHE A 257 -16.74 -2.41 -16.43
C PHE A 257 -16.64 -1.13 -17.24
N ILE A 258 -15.44 -0.83 -17.79
CA ILE A 258 -15.23 0.33 -18.66
C ILE A 258 -16.10 0.25 -19.92
N ALA A 259 -16.15 -0.89 -20.59
CA ALA A 259 -16.96 -1.07 -21.80
C ALA A 259 -18.44 -0.81 -21.54
N ARG A 260 -18.96 -1.28 -20.41
CA ARG A 260 -20.35 -1.08 -19.97
C ARG A 260 -20.66 0.32 -19.44
N GLY A 261 -19.63 1.16 -19.23
CA GLY A 261 -19.79 2.50 -18.67
C GLY A 261 -20.17 2.51 -17.20
N ILE A 262 -19.72 1.51 -16.43
CA ILE A 262 -19.92 1.49 -14.99
C ILE A 262 -18.92 2.49 -14.34
N PRO A 263 -19.38 3.41 -13.47
CA PRO A 263 -18.48 4.28 -12.71
C PRO A 263 -17.38 3.48 -12.01
N THR A 264 -16.11 3.77 -12.36
CA THR A 264 -14.98 2.97 -11.87
C THR A 264 -13.88 3.87 -11.33
N PHE A 265 -13.43 3.58 -10.10
CA PHE A 265 -12.29 4.26 -9.46
C PHE A 265 -11.22 3.25 -9.06
N GLY A 266 -9.96 3.50 -9.45
CA GLY A 266 -8.80 2.65 -9.13
C GLY A 266 -7.74 3.36 -8.33
N ILE A 267 -7.23 2.73 -7.27
CA ILE A 267 -6.15 3.24 -6.42
C ILE A 267 -4.92 2.31 -6.50
N CYS A 268 -3.72 2.89 -6.70
CA CYS A 268 -2.42 2.24 -6.67
C CYS A 268 -2.36 1.04 -7.63
N LEU A 269 -2.47 -0.21 -7.17
CA LEU A 269 -2.56 -1.38 -8.05
C LEU A 269 -3.80 -1.29 -8.96
N GLY A 270 -4.95 -0.81 -8.45
CA GLY A 270 -6.15 -0.58 -9.25
C GLY A 270 -5.95 0.46 -10.36
N HIS A 271 -5.12 1.49 -10.14
CA HIS A 271 -4.69 2.43 -11.18
C HIS A 271 -3.88 1.72 -12.29
N GLN A 272 -2.94 0.87 -11.91
CA GLN A 272 -2.10 0.11 -12.85
C GLN A 272 -2.92 -0.91 -13.64
N ILE A 273 -3.84 -1.62 -12.99
CA ILE A 273 -4.78 -2.56 -13.64
C ILE A 273 -5.68 -1.81 -14.64
N MET A 274 -6.19 -0.63 -14.27
CA MET A 274 -6.99 0.19 -15.19
C MET A 274 -6.17 0.63 -16.41
N ALA A 275 -4.90 1.00 -16.24
CA ALA A 275 -4.00 1.35 -17.32
C ALA A 275 -3.78 0.16 -18.29
N LEU A 276 -3.53 -1.03 -17.77
CA LEU A 276 -3.41 -2.26 -18.56
C LEU A 276 -4.73 -2.62 -19.26
N ALA A 277 -5.85 -2.38 -18.61
CA ALA A 277 -7.17 -2.63 -19.19
C ALA A 277 -7.47 -1.74 -20.43
N VAL A 278 -6.98 -0.50 -20.45
CA VAL A 278 -7.11 0.39 -21.61
C VAL A 278 -6.00 0.23 -22.65
N GLY A 279 -5.04 -0.68 -22.41
CA GLY A 279 -3.98 -1.01 -23.38
C GLY A 279 -2.66 -0.27 -23.16
N ALA A 280 -2.50 0.50 -22.08
CA ALA A 280 -1.21 1.04 -21.67
C ALA A 280 -0.30 -0.05 -21.07
N LYS A 281 0.95 0.30 -20.81
CA LYS A 281 1.97 -0.59 -20.23
C LYS A 281 2.38 -0.13 -18.83
N THR A 282 2.92 -1.05 -18.06
CA THR A 282 3.55 -0.76 -16.77
C THR A 282 5.04 -1.04 -16.80
N LEU A 283 5.76 -0.49 -15.85
CA LEU A 283 7.20 -0.67 -15.70
C LEU A 283 7.57 -0.82 -14.22
N LYS A 284 8.60 -1.63 -13.94
CA LYS A 284 9.21 -1.71 -12.61
C LYS A 284 10.07 -0.46 -12.39
N MET A 285 9.80 0.26 -11.32
CA MET A 285 10.59 1.43 -10.92
C MET A 285 11.91 1.00 -10.28
N LYS A 286 12.93 1.85 -10.33
CA LYS A 286 14.24 1.57 -9.76
C LYS A 286 14.20 1.29 -8.26
N PHE A 287 13.48 2.11 -7.47
CA PHE A 287 13.31 1.95 -6.02
C PHE A 287 11.88 2.25 -5.53
N GLY A 288 10.97 2.58 -6.45
CA GLY A 288 9.58 2.91 -6.13
C GLY A 288 9.39 4.27 -5.45
N HIS A 289 8.12 4.56 -5.14
CA HIS A 289 7.73 5.68 -4.31
C HIS A 289 7.12 5.14 -3.00
N HIS A 290 7.75 5.46 -1.87
CA HIS A 290 7.26 5.07 -0.55
C HIS A 290 7.45 6.21 0.44
N GLY A 291 6.36 6.77 0.92
CA GLY A 291 6.38 7.90 1.86
C GLY A 291 5.08 8.65 1.89
N ALA A 292 4.95 9.57 2.84
CA ALA A 292 3.75 10.37 3.07
C ALA A 292 4.00 11.87 2.81
N ASN A 293 4.96 12.19 1.96
CA ASN A 293 5.42 13.56 1.69
C ASN A 293 5.71 13.81 0.20
N HIS A 294 5.05 13.07 -0.70
CA HIS A 294 5.26 13.18 -2.14
C HIS A 294 4.39 14.28 -2.75
N PRO A 295 4.98 15.35 -3.31
CA PRO A 295 4.23 16.40 -3.97
C PRO A 295 3.76 15.92 -5.36
N VAL A 296 2.48 16.10 -5.62
CA VAL A 296 1.82 15.76 -6.87
C VAL A 296 1.09 17.00 -7.37
N LYS A 297 1.21 17.27 -8.67
CA LYS A 297 0.46 18.34 -9.31
C LYS A 297 -0.84 17.81 -9.87
N ASP A 298 -1.96 18.37 -9.43
CA ASP A 298 -3.25 18.24 -10.08
C ASP A 298 -3.25 19.11 -11.33
N LEU A 299 -3.51 18.56 -12.50
CA LEU A 299 -3.48 19.26 -13.78
C LEU A 299 -4.83 19.91 -14.11
N ASP A 300 -5.91 19.56 -13.41
CA ASP A 300 -7.24 20.12 -13.64
C ASP A 300 -7.37 21.54 -13.07
N ASP A 301 -6.77 21.80 -11.90
CA ASP A 301 -6.80 23.11 -11.24
C ASP A 301 -5.41 23.72 -10.98
N GLY A 302 -4.35 22.96 -11.24
CA GLY A 302 -2.96 23.42 -11.11
C GLY A 302 -2.39 23.40 -9.70
N ARG A 303 -3.17 22.95 -8.69
CA ARG A 303 -2.71 22.85 -7.29
C ARG A 303 -1.64 21.78 -7.11
N VAL A 304 -0.80 21.99 -6.10
CA VAL A 304 0.11 20.97 -5.59
C VAL A 304 -0.49 20.37 -4.33
N VAL A 305 -0.59 19.06 -4.31
CA VAL A 305 -1.09 18.26 -3.18
C VAL A 305 0.02 17.36 -2.65
N ILE A 306 0.04 17.13 -1.35
CA ILE A 306 0.99 16.20 -0.74
C ILE A 306 0.30 14.86 -0.57
N THR A 307 0.98 13.79 -0.98
CA THR A 307 0.37 12.46 -1.09
C THR A 307 1.14 11.40 -0.35
N SER A 308 0.43 10.37 0.08
CA SER A 308 1.01 9.10 0.51
C SER A 308 1.22 8.20 -0.71
N GLN A 309 2.39 7.57 -0.80
CA GLN A 309 2.80 6.73 -1.93
C GLN A 309 3.36 5.41 -1.39
N ASN A 310 2.99 4.30 -2.03
CA ASN A 310 3.53 2.97 -1.76
C ASN A 310 3.42 2.08 -3.00
N HIS A 311 4.32 2.25 -3.95
CA HIS A 311 4.34 1.43 -5.17
C HIS A 311 5.73 1.26 -5.75
N GLY A 312 6.02 0.06 -6.24
CA GLY A 312 7.28 -0.29 -6.95
C GLY A 312 7.12 -0.40 -8.46
N PHE A 313 5.89 -0.27 -8.97
CA PHE A 313 5.56 -0.22 -10.40
C PHE A 313 4.87 1.10 -10.73
N ALA A 314 4.96 1.52 -11.98
CA ALA A 314 4.31 2.73 -12.49
C ALA A 314 3.75 2.46 -13.88
N VAL A 315 2.81 3.28 -14.30
CA VAL A 315 2.29 3.29 -15.67
C VAL A 315 3.25 4.06 -16.58
N ASP A 316 3.57 3.49 -17.71
CA ASP A 316 4.33 4.16 -18.78
C ASP A 316 3.41 5.15 -19.51
N ALA A 317 3.59 6.42 -19.20
CA ALA A 317 2.75 7.51 -19.73
C ALA A 317 2.80 7.63 -21.26
N ASP A 318 3.90 7.21 -21.90
CA ASP A 318 4.07 7.27 -23.36
C ASP A 318 3.22 6.23 -24.10
N THR A 319 2.66 5.27 -23.37
CA THR A 319 1.81 4.20 -23.93
C THR A 319 0.31 4.45 -23.76
N LEU A 320 -0.08 5.58 -23.18
CA LEU A 320 -1.49 5.90 -22.94
C LEU A 320 -2.25 6.09 -24.25
N PRO A 321 -3.46 5.49 -24.43
CA PRO A 321 -4.27 5.68 -25.60
C PRO A 321 -4.92 7.08 -25.64
N ALA A 322 -5.39 7.49 -26.82
CA ALA A 322 -5.91 8.85 -27.08
C ALA A 322 -7.13 9.26 -26.23
N ASN A 323 -7.92 8.28 -25.75
CA ASN A 323 -9.08 8.52 -24.88
C ASN A 323 -8.72 8.61 -23.40
N VAL A 324 -7.42 8.66 -23.05
CA VAL A 324 -6.92 8.84 -21.68
C VAL A 324 -6.38 10.23 -21.50
N ARG A 325 -6.90 10.95 -20.52
CA ARG A 325 -6.43 12.27 -20.09
C ARG A 325 -5.67 12.15 -18.76
N VAL A 326 -4.41 12.58 -18.76
CA VAL A 326 -3.60 12.66 -17.54
C VAL A 326 -4.17 13.72 -16.61
N THR A 327 -4.40 13.38 -15.36
CA THR A 327 -4.94 14.28 -14.33
C THR A 327 -3.90 14.71 -13.29
N HIS A 328 -2.93 13.85 -12.99
CA HIS A 328 -1.95 14.11 -11.94
C HIS A 328 -0.55 13.68 -12.35
N LYS A 329 0.48 14.46 -11.92
CA LYS A 329 1.90 14.17 -12.14
C LYS A 329 2.73 14.36 -10.87
N SER A 330 3.67 13.45 -10.63
CA SER A 330 4.69 13.60 -9.58
C SER A 330 5.59 14.81 -9.86
N LEU A 331 5.86 15.60 -8.83
CA LEU A 331 6.84 16.69 -8.92
C LEU A 331 8.27 16.22 -8.59
N PHE A 332 8.45 14.98 -8.14
CA PHE A 332 9.80 14.44 -7.93
C PHE A 332 10.46 13.97 -9.21
N ASP A 333 9.72 13.32 -10.09
CA ASP A 333 10.28 12.65 -11.27
C ASP A 333 9.40 12.75 -12.54
N GLY A 334 8.25 13.44 -12.45
CA GLY A 334 7.33 13.60 -13.57
C GLY A 334 6.49 12.34 -13.89
N SER A 335 6.59 11.28 -13.11
CA SER A 335 5.82 10.05 -13.32
C SER A 335 4.32 10.30 -13.25
N LEU A 336 3.55 9.48 -13.99
CA LEU A 336 2.09 9.52 -14.01
C LEU A 336 1.54 9.17 -12.62
N GLN A 337 0.68 10.03 -12.10
CA GLN A 337 0.05 9.84 -10.79
C GLN A 337 -1.47 9.69 -10.86
N GLY A 338 -2.08 9.97 -12.00
CA GLY A 338 -3.51 9.80 -12.18
C GLY A 338 -3.97 10.09 -13.59
N PHE A 339 -5.03 9.43 -14.01
CA PHE A 339 -5.69 9.69 -15.28
C PHE A 339 -7.20 9.46 -15.20
N ALA A 340 -7.91 9.99 -16.17
CA ALA A 340 -9.34 9.75 -16.39
C ALA A 340 -9.60 9.40 -17.85
N LEU A 341 -10.61 8.58 -18.11
CA LEU A 341 -11.11 8.35 -19.46
C LEU A 341 -11.99 9.53 -19.89
N THR A 342 -11.87 9.93 -21.17
CA THR A 342 -12.64 11.06 -21.71
C THR A 342 -14.01 10.65 -22.22
N ASP A 343 -14.22 9.38 -22.48
CA ASP A 343 -15.41 8.77 -23.07
C ASP A 343 -16.16 7.81 -22.13
N LYS A 344 -15.64 7.56 -20.95
CA LYS A 344 -16.20 6.64 -19.95
C LYS A 344 -16.07 7.19 -18.54
N PRO A 345 -17.01 6.86 -17.63
CA PRO A 345 -16.96 7.33 -16.23
C PRO A 345 -15.93 6.53 -15.41
N ALA A 346 -14.66 6.65 -15.76
CA ALA A 346 -13.58 5.95 -15.08
C ALA A 346 -12.37 6.85 -14.85
N PHE A 347 -11.80 6.80 -13.65
CA PHE A 347 -10.56 7.49 -13.31
C PHE A 347 -9.77 6.71 -12.26
N CYS A 348 -8.52 7.08 -12.08
CA CYS A 348 -7.65 6.40 -11.13
C CYS A 348 -6.54 7.31 -10.60
N PHE A 349 -5.92 6.87 -9.50
CA PHE A 349 -4.83 7.58 -8.83
C PHE A 349 -3.77 6.59 -8.33
N GLN A 350 -2.49 6.90 -8.59
CA GLN A 350 -1.37 6.02 -8.23
C GLN A 350 -1.05 6.06 -6.73
N GLY A 351 -1.19 7.23 -6.11
CA GLY A 351 -1.00 7.40 -4.67
C GLY A 351 -2.19 6.89 -3.86
N HIS A 352 -2.15 7.15 -2.56
CA HIS A 352 -3.13 6.69 -1.57
C HIS A 352 -3.97 7.87 -1.04
N PRO A 353 -5.14 8.18 -1.65
CA PRO A 353 -6.00 9.27 -1.19
C PRO A 353 -6.65 9.00 0.17
N GLU A 354 -6.67 7.75 0.59
CA GLU A 354 -7.12 7.32 1.92
C GLU A 354 -6.10 7.62 3.03
N ALA A 355 -4.88 8.05 2.68
CA ALA A 355 -3.79 8.23 3.63
C ALA A 355 -3.48 6.94 4.45
N SER A 356 -3.44 7.02 5.78
CA SER A 356 -3.19 5.91 6.71
C SER A 356 -1.92 5.08 6.36
N PRO A 357 -0.72 5.67 6.52
CA PRO A 357 -0.47 7.03 7.02
C PRO A 357 -0.49 8.09 5.92
N GLY A 358 -0.53 9.34 6.32
CA GLY A 358 -0.23 10.46 5.45
C GLY A 358 -1.25 11.58 5.46
N PRO A 359 -1.01 12.59 4.60
CA PRO A 359 -1.91 13.72 4.42
C PRO A 359 -3.18 13.34 3.67
N ASN A 360 -4.25 14.10 3.90
CA ASN A 360 -5.57 13.89 3.31
C ASN A 360 -5.85 14.84 2.13
N ASP A 361 -4.83 15.47 1.56
CA ASP A 361 -4.97 16.51 0.51
C ASP A 361 -5.75 16.01 -0.72
N VAL A 362 -5.69 14.73 -1.01
CA VAL A 362 -6.34 14.10 -2.18
C VAL A 362 -7.59 13.29 -1.82
N ALA A 363 -8.12 13.42 -0.61
CA ALA A 363 -9.35 12.74 -0.16
C ALA A 363 -10.58 13.09 -1.03
N TYR A 364 -10.57 14.27 -1.69
CA TYR A 364 -11.62 14.70 -2.62
C TYR A 364 -11.82 13.74 -3.81
N LEU A 365 -10.87 12.85 -4.10
CA LEU A 365 -11.04 11.85 -5.16
C LEU A 365 -12.15 10.84 -4.83
N PHE A 366 -12.42 10.59 -3.55
CA PHE A 366 -13.59 9.80 -3.16
C PHE A 366 -14.90 10.56 -3.44
N ASP A 367 -14.91 11.88 -3.22
CA ASP A 367 -16.10 12.70 -3.50
C ASP A 367 -16.36 12.75 -5.02
N ARG A 368 -15.31 12.85 -5.84
CA ARG A 368 -15.39 12.71 -7.30
C ARG A 368 -15.99 11.36 -7.73
N PHE A 369 -15.69 10.27 -7.04
CA PHE A 369 -16.30 8.97 -7.33
C PHE A 369 -17.81 8.96 -7.03
N ILE A 370 -18.22 9.60 -5.92
CA ILE A 370 -19.66 9.80 -5.61
C ILE A 370 -20.36 10.64 -6.70
N GLU A 371 -19.71 11.70 -7.18
CA GLU A 371 -20.24 12.52 -8.29
C GLU A 371 -20.44 11.69 -9.56
N LEU A 372 -19.45 10.86 -9.94
CA LEU A 372 -19.57 9.97 -11.11
C LEU A 372 -20.76 9.01 -11.00
N MET A 373 -20.98 8.41 -9.83
CA MET A 373 -22.12 7.53 -9.59
C MET A 373 -23.45 8.31 -9.62
N THR A 374 -23.46 9.55 -9.11
CA THR A 374 -24.64 10.43 -9.16
C THR A 374 -25.02 10.77 -10.61
N ASP A 375 -24.04 11.10 -11.43
CA ASP A 375 -24.26 11.46 -12.84
C ASP A 375 -24.71 10.26 -13.67
N ALA A 376 -24.20 9.07 -13.38
CA ALA A 376 -24.60 7.83 -14.06
C ALA A 376 -26.05 7.40 -13.77
N ARG A 377 -26.68 7.93 -12.72
CA ARG A 377 -28.10 7.69 -12.39
C ARG A 377 -29.09 8.66 -13.08
N LYS A 378 -28.56 9.73 -13.71
CA LYS A 378 -29.36 10.70 -14.47
C LYS A 378 -29.65 10.19 -15.88
#